data_9192a591ce079d5e9fe7e25879e1a97b
#
_entry.id   9192a591ce079d5e9fe7e25879e1a97b
#
_cell.length_a   1.000
_cell.length_b   1.000
_cell.length_c   1.000
_cell.angle_alpha   90.00
_cell.angle_beta   90.00
_cell.angle_gamma   90.00
#
_symmetry.space_group_name_H-M   'P 1'
#
loop_
_entity.id
_entity.type
_entity.pdbx_description
1 polymer ?
#
loop_
_entity_poly.entity_id
_entity_poly.type
_entity_poly.pdbx_seq_one_letter_code
_entity_poly.pdbx_strand_id
1 'polypeptide(L)'
;MENVYQAIDGSQYKRIFVVSDLHGCWLDLNEEMYKVQFDTQTDLLISVGDLIDRGTHNIECLELLNQPWFKTVIGSHEIMALDAVTAKPNTAEADMRFAHWFRNGGTWFVEQSVPQIDKTIELFHKVALLPYLIEVTIDDRKVVIGHADYPSNTYAFGKPVDLTDVVWSRDRMVRNQNSRSVVITGADEFYFGHTPVKDPKQFKNQNYIDTGAVFGGRLTMVQIK
;
A
#
# COMPACT_ATOMS: atom_id res chain seq x y z
N MET A 1 15.67 -8.48 10.34
CA MET A 1 14.98 -9.34 9.35
C MET A 1 13.82 -8.51 8.83
N GLU A 2 13.67 -8.41 7.54
CA GLU A 2 12.53 -7.74 6.92
C GLU A 2 11.24 -8.44 7.34
N ASN A 3 10.24 -7.66 7.72
CA ASN A 3 8.92 -8.18 8.09
C ASN A 3 8.12 -8.45 6.82
N VAL A 4 8.40 -9.56 6.12
CA VAL A 4 7.77 -9.84 4.82
C VAL A 4 6.27 -10.08 4.95
N TYR A 5 5.84 -10.77 6.00
CA TYR A 5 4.44 -11.16 6.21
C TYR A 5 3.91 -10.69 7.57
N GLN A 6 2.69 -10.18 7.59
CA GLN A 6 1.93 -9.94 8.81
C GLN A 6 0.61 -10.69 8.76
N ALA A 7 0.28 -11.41 9.83
CA ALA A 7 -1.03 -12.04 9.99
C ALA A 7 -1.94 -11.16 10.87
N ILE A 8 -3.20 -11.05 10.51
CA ILE A 8 -4.25 -10.34 11.25
C ILE A 8 -5.43 -11.28 11.48
N ASP A 9 -5.84 -11.41 12.73
CA ASP A 9 -7.09 -12.06 13.09
C ASP A 9 -8.26 -11.08 12.89
N GLY A 10 -9.01 -11.29 11.82
CA GLY A 10 -10.14 -10.45 11.46
C GLY A 10 -11.33 -10.56 12.42
N SER A 11 -11.37 -11.58 13.30
CA SER A 11 -12.45 -11.72 14.28
C SER A 11 -12.51 -10.58 15.29
N GLN A 12 -11.38 -9.90 15.52
CA GLN A 12 -11.23 -8.78 16.44
C GLN A 12 -11.94 -7.49 15.99
N TYR A 13 -12.34 -7.41 14.72
CA TYR A 13 -12.92 -6.21 14.13
C TYR A 13 -14.37 -6.45 13.69
N LYS A 14 -15.20 -5.42 13.83
CA LYS A 14 -16.59 -5.45 13.39
C LYS A 14 -16.69 -5.45 11.86
N ARG A 15 -15.94 -4.55 11.21
CA ARG A 15 -15.81 -4.46 9.75
C ARG A 15 -14.34 -4.28 9.40
N ILE A 16 -13.97 -4.74 8.21
CA ILE A 16 -12.64 -4.57 7.67
C ILE A 16 -12.76 -4.03 6.25
N PHE A 17 -11.98 -2.99 5.97
CA PHE A 17 -11.93 -2.35 4.66
C PHE A 17 -10.52 -2.43 4.10
N VAL A 18 -10.42 -2.54 2.79
CA VAL A 18 -9.16 -2.37 2.04
C VAL A 18 -9.28 -1.10 1.21
N VAL A 19 -8.27 -0.23 1.27
CA VAL A 19 -8.21 1.02 0.49
C VAL A 19 -7.05 0.98 -0.49
N SER A 20 -7.26 1.59 -1.65
CA SER A 20 -6.26 1.75 -2.70
C SER A 20 -5.10 2.68 -2.29
N ASP A 21 -4.15 2.86 -3.22
CA ASP A 21 -3.04 3.80 -3.11
C ASP A 21 -3.55 5.18 -2.69
N LEU A 22 -2.96 5.77 -1.65
CA LEU A 22 -3.41 7.04 -1.09
C LEU A 22 -2.73 8.23 -1.76
N HIS A 23 -1.43 8.16 -2.01
CA HIS A 23 -0.67 9.24 -2.64
C HIS A 23 -1.02 10.64 -2.10
N GLY A 24 -1.07 10.82 -0.77
CA GLY A 24 -1.40 12.09 -0.16
C GLY A 24 -2.86 12.55 -0.36
N CYS A 25 -3.78 11.68 -0.79
CA CYS A 25 -5.22 11.95 -0.93
C CYS A 25 -5.96 11.77 0.40
N TRP A 26 -5.48 12.41 1.45
CA TRP A 26 -6.06 12.35 2.79
C TRP A 26 -7.52 12.81 2.86
N LEU A 27 -7.88 13.83 2.09
CA LEU A 27 -9.26 14.34 2.10
C LEU A 27 -10.24 13.34 1.47
N ASP A 28 -9.82 12.69 0.37
CA ASP A 28 -10.63 11.64 -0.26
C ASP A 28 -10.80 10.44 0.69
N LEU A 29 -9.76 10.07 1.44
CA LEU A 29 -9.86 9.02 2.44
C LEU A 29 -10.88 9.34 3.52
N ASN A 30 -10.85 10.57 4.06
CA ASN A 30 -11.82 11.00 5.07
C ASN A 30 -13.25 10.99 4.51
N GLU A 31 -13.42 11.40 3.26
CA GLU A 31 -14.73 11.35 2.61
C GLU A 31 -15.26 9.90 2.47
N GLU A 32 -14.41 8.96 2.03
CA GLU A 32 -14.79 7.55 1.92
C GLU A 32 -15.09 6.94 3.30
N MET A 33 -14.28 7.23 4.32
CA MET A 33 -14.53 6.79 5.70
C MET A 33 -15.87 7.35 6.23
N TYR A 34 -16.17 8.62 5.94
CA TYR A 34 -17.43 9.23 6.34
C TYR A 34 -18.63 8.57 5.64
N LYS A 35 -18.54 8.29 4.33
CA LYS A 35 -19.63 7.64 3.56
C LYS A 35 -20.03 6.29 4.14
N VAL A 36 -19.07 5.51 4.62
CA VAL A 36 -19.32 4.19 5.23
C VAL A 36 -19.53 4.25 6.73
N GLN A 37 -19.50 5.45 7.34
CA GLN A 37 -19.57 5.63 8.78
C GLN A 37 -18.53 4.76 9.50
N PHE A 38 -17.25 4.88 9.09
CA PHE A 38 -16.14 4.12 9.66
C PHE A 38 -15.98 4.42 11.15
N ASP A 39 -15.96 3.38 11.96
CA ASP A 39 -15.79 3.47 13.42
C ASP A 39 -14.37 3.07 13.81
N THR A 40 -13.54 4.06 14.15
CA THR A 40 -12.13 3.86 14.54
C THR A 40 -11.94 2.99 15.80
N GLN A 41 -13.01 2.68 16.53
CA GLN A 41 -12.95 1.83 17.73
C GLN A 41 -13.18 0.35 17.41
N THR A 42 -13.86 0.06 16.31
CA THR A 42 -14.31 -1.31 16.00
C THR A 42 -13.95 -1.80 14.59
N ASP A 43 -13.65 -0.89 13.69
CA ASP A 43 -13.32 -1.23 12.30
C ASP A 43 -11.80 -1.24 12.06
N LEU A 44 -11.37 -1.93 11.02
CA LEU A 44 -9.99 -1.93 10.53
C LEU A 44 -9.95 -1.43 9.10
N LEU A 45 -8.99 -0.55 8.80
CA LEU A 45 -8.64 -0.12 7.45
C LEU A 45 -7.26 -0.63 7.08
N ILE A 46 -7.12 -1.27 5.90
CA ILE A 46 -5.86 -1.78 5.39
C ILE A 46 -5.57 -1.13 4.02
N SER A 47 -4.47 -0.41 3.89
CA SER A 47 -4.03 0.13 2.60
C SER A 47 -3.17 -0.86 1.83
N VAL A 48 -3.25 -0.80 0.51
CA VAL A 48 -2.38 -1.55 -0.41
C VAL A 48 -1.00 -0.88 -0.61
N GLY A 49 -0.65 0.14 0.19
CA GLY A 49 0.62 0.88 0.09
C GLY A 49 0.49 2.20 -0.66
N ASP A 50 1.62 2.78 -1.03
CA ASP A 50 1.74 4.08 -1.70
C ASP A 50 0.94 5.17 -0.99
N LEU A 51 1.29 5.42 0.28
CA LEU A 51 0.67 6.44 1.12
C LEU A 51 1.05 7.86 0.69
N ILE A 52 2.26 8.01 0.15
CA ILE A 52 2.92 9.29 -0.11
C ILE A 52 3.09 9.58 -1.60
N ASP A 53 3.56 10.80 -1.85
CA ASP A 53 3.96 11.36 -3.15
C ASP A 53 2.78 11.80 -4.02
N ARG A 54 3.05 12.78 -4.91
CA ARG A 54 2.12 13.33 -5.89
C ARG A 54 1.03 14.22 -5.30
N GLY A 55 0.36 13.77 -4.26
CA GLY A 55 -0.70 14.53 -3.58
C GLY A 55 -0.16 15.50 -2.54
N THR A 56 -1.08 16.18 -1.85
CA THR A 56 -0.73 17.34 -1.00
C THR A 56 -0.66 17.03 0.50
N HIS A 57 -1.28 15.92 0.96
CA HIS A 57 -1.38 15.60 2.39
C HIS A 57 -0.55 14.36 2.75
N ASN A 58 0.74 14.40 2.37
CA ASN A 58 1.64 13.25 2.54
C ASN A 58 1.93 12.95 4.02
N ILE A 59 2.10 13.99 4.84
CA ILE A 59 2.36 13.84 6.27
C ILE A 59 1.15 13.22 6.96
N GLU A 60 -0.06 13.69 6.66
CA GLU A 60 -1.30 13.18 7.21
C GLU A 60 -1.52 11.71 6.86
N CYS A 61 -1.18 11.31 5.63
CA CYS A 61 -1.22 9.90 5.23
C CYS A 61 -0.18 9.06 5.97
N LEU A 62 1.04 9.57 6.21
CA LEU A 62 2.02 8.88 7.04
C LEU A 62 1.60 8.80 8.51
N GLU A 63 0.91 9.81 9.04
CA GLU A 63 0.41 9.81 10.42
C GLU A 63 -0.63 8.72 10.69
N LEU A 64 -1.25 8.15 9.66
CA LEU A 64 -2.09 6.95 9.78
C LEU A 64 -1.32 5.78 10.43
N LEU A 65 0.00 5.70 10.25
CA LEU A 65 0.85 4.69 10.88
C LEU A 65 0.85 4.74 12.42
N ASN A 66 0.34 5.83 13.00
CA ASN A 66 0.16 5.98 14.44
C ASN A 66 -1.21 5.46 14.93
N GLN A 67 -2.12 5.11 14.01
CA GLN A 67 -3.48 4.74 14.35
C GLN A 67 -3.61 3.22 14.53
N PRO A 68 -4.21 2.74 15.63
CA PRO A 68 -4.36 1.30 15.86
C PRO A 68 -5.30 0.62 14.86
N TRP A 69 -6.26 1.39 14.32
CA TRP A 69 -7.24 0.95 13.34
C TRP A 69 -6.76 0.98 11.89
N PHE A 70 -5.50 1.37 11.66
CA PHE A 70 -4.90 1.42 10.32
C PHE A 70 -3.73 0.44 10.22
N LYS A 71 -3.68 -0.29 9.09
CA LYS A 71 -2.56 -1.11 8.68
C LYS A 71 -2.27 -0.85 7.21
N THR A 72 -1.05 -1.14 6.78
CA THR A 72 -0.66 -1.01 5.36
C THR A 72 0.47 -1.97 5.04
N VAL A 73 0.55 -2.39 3.79
CA VAL A 73 1.78 -2.94 3.23
C VAL A 73 2.68 -1.81 2.76
N ILE A 74 3.96 -2.10 2.56
CA ILE A 74 4.89 -1.15 1.96
C ILE A 74 4.63 -1.06 0.46
N GLY A 75 4.54 0.16 -0.08
CA GLY A 75 4.41 0.42 -1.51
C GLY A 75 5.71 0.85 -2.18
N SER A 76 5.65 1.05 -3.48
CA SER A 76 6.80 1.44 -4.29
C SER A 76 7.32 2.84 -3.94
N HIS A 77 6.43 3.75 -3.56
CA HIS A 77 6.78 5.12 -3.17
C HIS A 77 7.45 5.16 -1.80
N GLU A 78 7.02 4.33 -0.87
CA GLU A 78 7.71 4.17 0.41
C GLU A 78 9.14 3.63 0.22
N ILE A 79 9.34 2.65 -0.68
CA ILE A 79 10.67 2.12 -0.99
C ILE A 79 11.57 3.21 -1.60
N MET A 80 11.07 4.00 -2.58
CA MET A 80 11.84 5.10 -3.17
C MET A 80 12.25 6.14 -2.11
N ALA A 81 11.35 6.49 -1.20
CA ALA A 81 11.63 7.44 -0.12
C ALA A 81 12.70 6.89 0.84
N LEU A 82 12.54 5.64 1.29
CA LEU A 82 13.52 4.99 2.17
C LEU A 82 14.90 4.90 1.53
N ASP A 83 14.97 4.47 0.26
CA ASP A 83 16.22 4.41 -0.50
C ASP A 83 16.92 5.76 -0.56
N ALA A 84 16.17 6.84 -0.75
CA ALA A 84 16.72 8.19 -0.80
C ALA A 84 17.23 8.64 0.57
N VAL A 85 16.40 8.58 1.62
CA VAL A 85 16.73 9.13 2.94
C VAL A 85 17.77 8.31 3.70
N THR A 86 17.94 7.02 3.39
CA THR A 86 18.96 6.14 4.00
C THR A 86 20.27 6.12 3.23
N ALA A 87 20.33 6.71 2.04
CA ALA A 87 21.55 6.78 1.25
C ALA A 87 22.62 7.59 1.99
N LYS A 88 23.90 7.20 1.80
CA LYS A 88 25.02 7.92 2.42
C LYS A 88 25.06 9.37 1.90
N PRO A 89 24.94 10.38 2.76
CA PRO A 89 24.91 11.78 2.34
C PRO A 89 26.17 12.20 1.55
N ASN A 90 26.00 13.17 0.64
CA ASN A 90 27.06 13.74 -0.19
C ASN A 90 27.72 12.70 -1.12
N THR A 91 26.95 11.79 -1.67
CA THR A 91 27.40 10.81 -2.66
C THR A 91 26.55 10.92 -3.94
N ALA A 92 27.15 10.60 -5.08
CA ALA A 92 26.41 10.51 -6.36
C ALA A 92 25.26 9.49 -6.29
N GLU A 93 25.38 8.46 -5.47
CA GLU A 93 24.31 7.48 -5.22
C GLU A 93 23.11 8.13 -4.52
N ALA A 94 23.35 8.93 -3.47
CA ALA A 94 22.29 9.67 -2.80
C ALA A 94 21.57 10.63 -3.78
N ASP A 95 22.35 11.37 -4.57
CA ASP A 95 21.81 12.29 -5.58
C ASP A 95 20.92 11.56 -6.59
N MET A 96 21.36 10.39 -7.07
CA MET A 96 20.55 9.56 -7.99
C MET A 96 19.26 9.05 -7.36
N ARG A 97 19.29 8.59 -6.09
CA ARG A 97 18.13 8.07 -5.38
C ARG A 97 17.12 9.18 -5.10
N PHE A 98 17.57 10.34 -4.62
CA PHE A 98 16.70 11.51 -4.48
C PHE A 98 16.12 11.97 -5.81
N ALA A 99 16.91 12.05 -6.88
CA ALA A 99 16.43 12.41 -8.21
C ALA A 99 15.40 11.40 -8.75
N HIS A 100 15.57 10.12 -8.43
CA HIS A 100 14.59 9.10 -8.78
C HIS A 100 13.27 9.31 -8.03
N TRP A 101 13.31 9.47 -6.71
CA TRP A 101 12.14 9.71 -5.89
C TRP A 101 11.41 11.01 -6.28
N PHE A 102 12.16 12.11 -6.47
CA PHE A 102 11.57 13.42 -6.83
C PHE A 102 10.86 13.39 -8.19
N ARG A 103 11.41 12.68 -9.19
CA ARG A 103 10.73 12.48 -10.48
C ARG A 103 9.42 11.70 -10.35
N ASN A 104 9.24 10.97 -9.28
CA ASN A 104 8.03 10.21 -8.99
C ASN A 104 7.07 10.91 -8.02
N GLY A 105 7.34 12.17 -7.65
CA GLY A 105 6.43 12.99 -6.85
C GLY A 105 6.87 13.28 -5.43
N GLY A 106 8.12 12.93 -5.05
CA GLY A 106 8.66 13.09 -3.70
C GLY A 106 9.18 14.49 -3.36
N THR A 107 9.03 15.49 -4.23
CA THR A 107 9.56 16.86 -3.99
C THR A 107 8.97 17.52 -2.77
N TRP A 108 7.76 17.16 -2.36
CA TRP A 108 7.10 17.65 -1.15
C TRP A 108 7.98 17.52 0.10
N PHE A 109 8.89 16.55 0.13
CA PHE A 109 9.77 16.31 1.27
C PHE A 109 10.72 17.49 1.54
N VAL A 110 11.33 18.05 0.49
CA VAL A 110 12.26 19.18 0.61
C VAL A 110 11.57 20.54 0.67
N GLU A 111 10.28 20.60 0.43
CA GLU A 111 9.45 21.80 0.56
C GLU A 111 8.99 22.03 2.01
N GLN A 112 9.24 21.07 2.91
CA GLN A 112 8.87 21.13 4.31
C GLN A 112 9.81 22.05 5.12
N SER A 113 9.30 22.61 6.23
CA SER A 113 10.15 23.20 7.27
C SER A 113 11.01 22.14 7.98
N VAL A 114 12.12 22.56 8.57
CA VAL A 114 13.01 21.64 9.29
C VAL A 114 12.28 20.77 10.33
N PRO A 115 11.41 21.34 11.22
CA PRO A 115 10.66 20.49 12.17
C PRO A 115 9.73 19.47 11.52
N GLN A 116 9.21 19.78 10.32
CA GLN A 116 8.37 18.82 9.58
C GLN A 116 9.21 17.70 8.97
N ILE A 117 10.40 18.02 8.47
CA ILE A 117 11.36 17.01 7.97
C ILE A 117 11.71 16.03 9.09
N ASP A 118 12.05 16.52 10.29
CA ASP A 118 12.38 15.67 11.45
C ASP A 118 11.24 14.71 11.77
N LYS A 119 10.01 15.24 11.82
CA LYS A 119 8.80 14.42 12.00
C LYS A 119 8.61 13.38 10.89
N THR A 120 8.83 13.77 9.65
CA THR A 120 8.71 12.85 8.50
C THR A 120 9.74 11.72 8.57
N ILE A 121 10.97 12.02 8.99
CA ILE A 121 12.02 11.01 9.21
C ILE A 121 11.61 10.03 10.32
N GLU A 122 11.02 10.50 11.42
CA GLU A 122 10.48 9.62 12.47
C GLU A 122 9.39 8.67 11.91
N LEU A 123 8.52 9.17 11.03
CA LEU A 123 7.51 8.35 10.37
C LEU A 123 8.14 7.34 9.41
N PHE A 124 9.22 7.70 8.71
CA PHE A 124 9.94 6.78 7.84
C PHE A 124 10.62 5.62 8.61
N HIS A 125 10.98 5.80 9.87
CA HIS A 125 11.39 4.67 10.70
C HIS A 125 10.26 3.64 10.89
N LYS A 126 8.99 4.08 10.92
CA LYS A 126 7.85 3.16 10.95
C LYS A 126 7.59 2.53 9.58
N VAL A 127 7.74 3.30 8.51
CA VAL A 127 7.66 2.80 7.13
C VAL A 127 8.64 1.65 6.90
N ALA A 128 9.87 1.77 7.40
CA ALA A 128 10.90 0.72 7.27
C ALA A 128 10.55 -0.60 7.98
N LEU A 129 9.51 -0.61 8.82
CA LEU A 129 9.03 -1.81 9.53
C LEU A 129 7.75 -2.40 8.92
N LEU A 130 7.22 -1.80 7.86
CA LEU A 130 5.99 -2.25 7.22
C LEU A 130 6.18 -3.64 6.58
N PRO A 131 5.14 -4.49 6.62
CA PRO A 131 5.17 -5.76 5.90
C PRO A 131 5.01 -5.53 4.39
N TYR A 132 5.46 -6.49 3.61
CA TYR A 132 5.21 -6.54 2.16
C TYR A 132 3.86 -7.18 1.84
N LEU A 133 3.40 -8.07 2.70
CA LEU A 133 2.14 -8.80 2.55
C LEU A 133 1.41 -8.88 3.90
N ILE A 134 0.10 -8.64 3.88
CA ILE A 134 -0.77 -8.84 5.04
C ILE A 134 -1.76 -9.97 4.70
N GLU A 135 -1.82 -11.01 5.54
CA GLU A 135 -2.89 -12.01 5.52
C GLU A 135 -3.90 -11.70 6.60
N VAL A 136 -5.17 -11.55 6.21
CA VAL A 136 -6.29 -11.39 7.15
C VAL A 136 -7.12 -12.66 7.12
N THR A 137 -7.33 -13.27 8.28
CA THR A 137 -8.27 -14.38 8.44
C THR A 137 -9.62 -13.84 8.88
N ILE A 138 -10.65 -14.07 8.07
CA ILE A 138 -12.04 -13.67 8.32
C ILE A 138 -12.89 -14.93 8.30
N ASP A 139 -13.30 -15.40 9.47
CA ASP A 139 -13.90 -16.73 9.64
C ASP A 139 -12.98 -17.80 9.03
N ASP A 140 -13.44 -18.55 8.01
CA ASP A 140 -12.63 -19.56 7.32
C ASP A 140 -11.95 -19.01 6.05
N ARG A 141 -12.12 -17.72 5.71
CA ARG A 141 -11.53 -17.08 4.53
C ARG A 141 -10.18 -16.44 4.83
N LYS A 142 -9.26 -16.58 3.88
CA LYS A 142 -7.97 -15.90 3.85
C LYS A 142 -7.96 -14.81 2.78
N VAL A 143 -7.78 -13.58 3.19
CA VAL A 143 -7.63 -12.42 2.30
C VAL A 143 -6.18 -11.93 2.40
N VAL A 144 -5.52 -11.79 1.26
CA VAL A 144 -4.12 -11.33 1.19
C VAL A 144 -4.06 -9.97 0.54
N ILE A 145 -3.39 -9.05 1.19
CA ILE A 145 -3.14 -7.69 0.70
C ILE A 145 -1.66 -7.56 0.36
N GLY A 146 -1.35 -7.13 -0.85
CA GLY A 146 -0.01 -6.79 -1.33
C GLY A 146 -0.06 -5.51 -2.14
N HIS A 147 1.12 -4.93 -2.49
CA HIS A 147 1.14 -3.69 -3.23
C HIS A 147 0.88 -3.92 -4.73
N ALA A 148 1.77 -4.58 -5.45
CA ALA A 148 1.67 -4.73 -6.91
C ALA A 148 1.25 -6.13 -7.37
N ASP A 149 1.84 -7.18 -6.82
CA ASP A 149 1.58 -8.56 -7.23
C ASP A 149 1.91 -9.55 -6.09
N TYR A 150 1.53 -10.81 -6.31
CA TYR A 150 2.08 -11.97 -5.62
C TYR A 150 2.75 -12.89 -6.67
N PRO A 151 4.10 -13.04 -6.67
CA PRO A 151 4.85 -13.59 -7.80
C PRO A 151 4.75 -15.12 -7.96
N SER A 152 3.72 -15.75 -7.40
CA SER A 152 3.48 -17.21 -7.52
C SER A 152 1.99 -17.47 -7.74
N ASN A 153 1.68 -18.62 -8.32
CA ASN A 153 0.29 -19.10 -8.44
C ASN A 153 -0.14 -19.97 -7.22
N THR A 154 0.73 -20.12 -6.23
CA THR A 154 0.43 -20.83 -4.99
C THR A 154 0.92 -19.98 -3.82
N TYR A 155 -0.01 -19.48 -3.04
CA TYR A 155 0.24 -18.72 -1.81
C TYR A 155 0.45 -19.68 -0.63
N ALA A 156 1.38 -19.31 0.24
CA ALA A 156 1.47 -19.84 1.60
C ALA A 156 2.09 -18.74 2.48
N PHE A 157 1.54 -18.53 3.66
CA PHE A 157 2.09 -17.58 4.64
C PHE A 157 3.55 -17.95 4.97
N GLY A 158 4.44 -16.98 4.91
CA GLY A 158 5.89 -17.18 5.16
C GLY A 158 6.68 -17.78 3.99
N LYS A 159 6.04 -18.08 2.85
CA LYS A 159 6.76 -18.56 1.66
C LYS A 159 7.69 -17.46 1.13
N PRO A 160 8.98 -17.76 0.86
CA PRO A 160 9.90 -16.81 0.23
C PRO A 160 9.35 -16.33 -1.13
N VAL A 161 9.37 -15.02 -1.34
CA VAL A 161 8.93 -14.36 -2.59
C VAL A 161 9.96 -13.32 -3.00
N ASP A 162 10.01 -13.00 -4.29
CA ASP A 162 10.77 -11.85 -4.76
C ASP A 162 10.06 -10.55 -4.35
N LEU A 163 10.68 -9.79 -3.48
CA LEU A 163 10.11 -8.54 -2.95
C LEU A 163 10.03 -7.45 -4.02
N THR A 164 10.92 -7.48 -5.01
CA THR A 164 10.83 -6.58 -6.16
C THR A 164 9.55 -6.81 -6.93
N ASP A 165 9.21 -8.09 -7.18
CA ASP A 165 7.96 -8.42 -7.85
C ASP A 165 6.73 -8.04 -7.03
N VAL A 166 6.77 -8.24 -5.71
CA VAL A 166 5.65 -7.87 -4.81
C VAL A 166 5.36 -6.37 -4.88
N VAL A 167 6.40 -5.54 -5.03
CA VAL A 167 6.28 -4.07 -4.97
C VAL A 167 6.15 -3.42 -6.35
N TRP A 168 6.73 -4.01 -7.41
CA TRP A 168 6.89 -3.32 -8.70
C TRP A 168 6.27 -4.03 -9.90
N SER A 169 5.95 -5.33 -9.79
CA SER A 169 5.54 -6.11 -10.95
C SER A 169 4.17 -5.68 -11.48
N ARG A 170 4.08 -5.59 -12.81
CA ARG A 170 2.82 -5.45 -13.55
C ARG A 170 2.50 -6.66 -14.41
N ASP A 171 3.34 -7.69 -14.34
CA ASP A 171 3.29 -8.84 -15.24
C ASP A 171 1.99 -9.63 -15.11
N ARG A 172 1.51 -9.84 -13.89
CA ARG A 172 0.24 -10.53 -13.65
C ARG A 172 -0.93 -9.70 -14.17
N MET A 173 -0.94 -8.40 -13.91
CA MET A 173 -1.98 -7.51 -14.44
C MET A 173 -2.02 -7.54 -15.97
N VAL A 174 -0.87 -7.45 -16.63
CA VAL A 174 -0.77 -7.56 -18.11
C VAL A 174 -1.27 -8.92 -18.60
N ARG A 175 -0.88 -10.03 -17.96
CA ARG A 175 -1.38 -11.37 -18.29
C ARG A 175 -2.90 -11.48 -18.10
N ASN A 176 -3.42 -10.93 -17.03
CA ASN A 176 -4.85 -10.91 -16.71
C ASN A 176 -5.66 -10.16 -17.77
N GLN A 177 -5.19 -8.98 -18.18
CA GLN A 177 -5.81 -8.19 -19.25
C GLN A 177 -5.79 -8.90 -20.62
N ASN A 178 -4.80 -9.75 -20.86
CA ASN A 178 -4.68 -10.57 -22.06
C ASN A 178 -5.39 -11.94 -21.94
N SER A 179 -6.40 -12.05 -21.07
CA SER A 179 -7.21 -13.27 -20.86
C SER A 179 -6.42 -14.51 -20.42
N ARG A 180 -5.28 -14.30 -19.76
CA ARG A 180 -4.42 -15.37 -19.21
C ARG A 180 -4.46 -15.44 -17.68
N SER A 181 -5.64 -15.11 -17.11
CA SER A 181 -5.83 -15.11 -15.66
C SER A 181 -5.83 -16.52 -15.09
N VAL A 182 -5.09 -16.71 -14.01
CA VAL A 182 -5.07 -17.95 -13.22
C VAL A 182 -5.44 -17.62 -11.77
N VAL A 183 -6.04 -18.61 -11.07
CA VAL A 183 -6.28 -18.50 -9.63
C VAL A 183 -4.95 -18.61 -8.90
N ILE A 184 -4.72 -17.75 -7.89
CA ILE A 184 -3.65 -17.95 -6.92
C ILE A 184 -4.23 -18.83 -5.81
N THR A 185 -3.80 -20.08 -5.75
CA THR A 185 -4.28 -21.03 -4.73
C THR A 185 -3.68 -20.74 -3.36
N GLY A 186 -4.31 -21.19 -2.28
CA GLY A 186 -3.84 -21.06 -0.89
C GLY A 186 -4.37 -19.84 -0.14
N ALA A 187 -5.10 -18.95 -0.83
CA ALA A 187 -5.93 -17.92 -0.22
C ALA A 187 -7.16 -17.67 -1.11
N ASP A 188 -8.21 -17.09 -0.53
CA ASP A 188 -9.50 -16.90 -1.19
C ASP A 188 -9.51 -15.65 -2.06
N GLU A 189 -8.90 -14.56 -1.58
CA GLU A 189 -8.87 -13.27 -2.27
C GLU A 189 -7.52 -12.58 -2.11
N PHE A 190 -7.16 -11.81 -3.15
CA PHE A 190 -5.99 -10.93 -3.16
C PHE A 190 -6.41 -9.52 -3.53
N TYR A 191 -5.84 -8.51 -2.84
CA TYR A 191 -6.04 -7.11 -3.15
C TYR A 191 -4.71 -6.46 -3.48
N PHE A 192 -4.69 -5.69 -4.60
CA PHE A 192 -3.52 -5.02 -5.14
C PHE A 192 -3.83 -3.59 -5.57
N GLY A 193 -2.83 -2.71 -5.48
CA GLY A 193 -2.79 -1.35 -5.99
C GLY A 193 -1.83 -1.18 -7.17
N HIS A 194 -0.97 -0.15 -7.09
CA HIS A 194 0.19 0.10 -7.94
C HIS A 194 -0.09 0.38 -9.43
N THR A 195 -1.05 -0.31 -10.01
CA THR A 195 -1.36 -0.18 -11.45
C THR A 195 -2.73 0.47 -11.60
N PRO A 196 -2.78 1.78 -11.94
CA PRO A 196 -4.04 2.48 -12.04
C PRO A 196 -4.97 1.88 -13.10
N VAL A 197 -6.22 1.68 -12.71
CA VAL A 197 -7.31 1.22 -13.57
C VAL A 197 -8.46 2.22 -13.51
N LYS A 198 -9.26 2.31 -14.58
CA LYS A 198 -10.41 3.23 -14.59
C LYS A 198 -11.45 2.87 -13.54
N ASP A 199 -11.74 1.59 -13.42
CA ASP A 199 -12.65 1.00 -12.44
C ASP A 199 -12.01 -0.24 -11.84
N PRO A 200 -12.31 -0.58 -10.57
CA PRO A 200 -11.77 -1.78 -9.94
C PRO A 200 -11.92 -3.00 -10.83
N LYS A 201 -10.87 -3.80 -10.96
CA LYS A 201 -10.82 -4.98 -11.81
C LYS A 201 -10.68 -6.22 -10.96
N GLN A 202 -11.51 -7.22 -11.26
CA GLN A 202 -11.36 -8.54 -10.68
C GLN A 202 -10.99 -9.56 -11.76
N PHE A 203 -9.91 -10.31 -11.51
CA PHE A 203 -9.46 -11.41 -12.34
C PHE A 203 -9.32 -12.65 -11.46
N LYS A 204 -10.26 -13.60 -11.58
CA LYS A 204 -10.34 -14.76 -10.67
C LYS A 204 -10.49 -14.27 -9.22
N ASN A 205 -9.50 -14.57 -8.36
CA ASN A 205 -9.46 -14.15 -6.97
C ASN A 205 -8.52 -12.95 -6.71
N GLN A 206 -8.14 -12.20 -7.74
CA GLN A 206 -7.29 -11.02 -7.64
C GLN A 206 -8.11 -9.75 -7.92
N ASN A 207 -8.10 -8.82 -6.99
CA ASN A 207 -8.79 -7.55 -7.04
C ASN A 207 -7.76 -6.42 -7.15
N TYR A 208 -7.79 -5.66 -8.26
CA TYR A 208 -6.96 -4.48 -8.49
C TYR A 208 -7.82 -3.25 -8.24
N ILE A 209 -7.49 -2.49 -7.21
CA ILE A 209 -8.37 -1.44 -6.67
C ILE A 209 -7.79 -0.02 -6.78
N ASP A 210 -6.55 0.16 -7.28
CA ASP A 210 -6.02 1.49 -7.54
C ASP A 210 -6.79 2.11 -8.71
N THR A 211 -7.61 3.10 -8.41
CA THR A 211 -8.41 3.84 -9.39
C THR A 211 -7.89 5.26 -9.64
N GLY A 212 -6.63 5.49 -9.30
CA GLY A 212 -5.89 6.69 -9.68
C GLY A 212 -6.39 7.97 -9.00
N ALA A 213 -6.72 7.94 -7.71
CA ALA A 213 -7.23 9.08 -6.95
C ALA A 213 -6.39 10.34 -7.20
N VAL A 214 -5.08 10.28 -7.05
CA VAL A 214 -4.17 11.41 -7.24
C VAL A 214 -4.10 11.92 -8.69
N PHE A 215 -4.55 11.14 -9.66
CA PHE A 215 -4.61 11.51 -11.08
C PHE A 215 -5.99 12.00 -11.53
N GLY A 216 -6.86 12.37 -10.58
CA GLY A 216 -8.24 12.82 -10.85
C GLY A 216 -9.23 11.68 -11.05
N GLY A 217 -8.86 10.47 -10.68
CA GLY A 217 -9.76 9.33 -10.53
C GLY A 217 -10.52 9.40 -9.19
N ARG A 218 -10.76 8.25 -8.58
CA ARG A 218 -11.38 8.18 -7.25
C ARG A 218 -10.55 7.31 -6.30
N LEU A 219 -10.66 7.55 -5.01
CA LEU A 219 -10.16 6.62 -4.02
C LEU A 219 -11.13 5.44 -3.89
N THR A 220 -10.63 4.23 -4.05
CA THR A 220 -11.45 3.03 -3.91
C THR A 220 -11.26 2.43 -2.53
N MET A 221 -12.35 2.25 -1.80
CA MET A 221 -12.39 1.55 -0.52
C MET A 221 -13.40 0.41 -0.60
N VAL A 222 -13.00 -0.81 -0.25
CA VAL A 222 -13.78 -2.05 -0.38
C VAL A 222 -13.96 -2.67 0.99
N GLN A 223 -15.21 -2.97 1.38
CA GLN A 223 -15.47 -3.74 2.60
C GLN A 223 -15.26 -5.24 2.32
N ILE A 224 -14.43 -5.89 3.14
CA ILE A 224 -14.13 -7.33 3.03
C ILE A 224 -14.70 -8.14 4.20
N LYS A 225 -15.14 -7.46 5.27
CA LYS A 225 -15.87 -8.05 6.40
C LYS A 225 -17.02 -7.15 6.80
#